data_2378d7bdfbb37226013ae8c6eeed3cc8
#
_entry.id   2378d7bdfbb37226013ae8c6eeed3cc8
#
_cell.length_a   1.000
_cell.length_b   1.000
_cell.length_c   1.000
_cell.angle_alpha   90.00
_cell.angle_beta   90.00
_cell.angle_gamma   90.00
#
_symmetry.space_group_name_H-M   'P 1'
#
loop_
_entity.id
_entity.type
_entity.pdbx_description
1 polymer ?
#
loop_
_entity_poly.entity_id
_entity_poly.type
_entity_poly.pdbx_seq_one_letter_code
_entity_poly.pdbx_strand_id
1 'polypeptide(L)'
;MASKKKYWRSFEELTDSNLSEQLSTNEFAEDIPVDEFLGNTNAMENKKTSRRDFLKILGFSTAAVTLAACEAPIVKSVPYVVKPNDVTPGVPTYYASTIFDGYDYANVLVRTREGRPIRIDANHDARFFGSTNARVQASVLSLYDSDKVKGPMVKTGENKYKTTTWKDLDAKVVSALNSLGGKKAVILTPSLPSPTTKKLIQEFQAKYPTVQHVVFDAVSYSNALDAAQEVYGKREIPFYDLSSTELVISFNADFLGDYNGGGMESSYAAARKPGANMLRHIQVESVLSLTGANADTRIPKKFTDTEKLLAEVYNGLKGASVKDEAASIVKEIKAKGSKAVVLADGSKEAYALAFAINQMIASGAVTNRAVNLKVSNDAVFNQFIAEANAGNVGVLFTYQANPVY
;
A
#
# COMPACT_ATOMS: atom_id res chain seq x y z
N MET A 1 27.46 -17.05 39.11
CA MET A 1 27.90 -16.68 37.75
C MET A 1 27.44 -17.77 36.80
N ALA A 2 26.48 -17.50 35.93
CA ALA A 2 26.01 -18.49 34.97
C ALA A 2 27.05 -18.63 33.87
N SER A 3 27.58 -19.84 33.68
CA SER A 3 28.51 -20.21 32.63
C SER A 3 27.86 -19.93 31.27
N LYS A 4 28.41 -18.99 30.49
CA LYS A 4 28.03 -18.80 29.10
C LYS A 4 28.30 -20.11 28.35
N LYS A 5 27.25 -20.77 27.85
CA LYS A 5 27.40 -21.94 26.98
C LYS A 5 28.11 -21.50 25.70
N LYS A 6 29.30 -22.08 25.45
CA LYS A 6 30.09 -21.85 24.25
C LYS A 6 29.64 -22.87 23.20
N TYR A 7 29.32 -22.45 21.98
CA TYR A 7 28.97 -23.33 20.86
C TYR A 7 30.10 -23.31 19.86
N TRP A 8 30.55 -24.47 19.39
CA TRP A 8 31.61 -24.62 18.39
C TRP A 8 31.01 -24.46 16.98
N ARG A 9 31.76 -23.83 16.10
CA ARG A 9 31.36 -23.59 14.70
C ARG A 9 32.02 -24.58 13.75
N SER A 10 33.16 -25.18 14.17
CA SER A 10 33.87 -26.19 13.40
C SER A 10 34.40 -27.32 14.31
N PHE A 11 34.84 -28.43 13.69
CA PHE A 11 35.42 -29.57 14.40
C PHE A 11 36.78 -29.22 15.01
N GLU A 12 37.51 -28.29 14.40
CA GLU A 12 38.80 -27.80 14.88
C GLU A 12 38.65 -26.95 16.15
N GLU A 13 37.58 -26.16 16.23
CA GLU A 13 37.23 -25.42 17.46
C GLU A 13 36.86 -26.32 18.63
N LEU A 14 36.38 -27.53 18.37
CA LEU A 14 36.08 -28.53 19.39
C LEU A 14 37.35 -29.15 19.98
N THR A 15 38.40 -29.32 19.17
CA THR A 15 39.64 -29.97 19.54
C THR A 15 40.69 -29.02 20.11
N ASP A 16 40.67 -27.73 19.74
CA ASP A 16 41.57 -26.69 20.24
C ASP A 16 40.84 -25.39 20.58
N SER A 17 40.59 -25.19 21.89
CA SER A 17 39.92 -24.01 22.41
C SER A 17 40.72 -22.70 22.30
N ASN A 18 42.06 -22.78 22.18
CA ASN A 18 42.92 -21.60 22.02
C ASN A 18 42.93 -21.11 20.58
N LEU A 19 42.76 -21.98 19.60
CA LEU A 19 42.62 -21.60 18.20
C LEU A 19 41.34 -20.77 17.97
N SER A 20 40.25 -21.13 18.63
CA SER A 20 38.97 -20.40 18.59
C SER A 20 39.08 -18.97 19.12
N GLU A 21 39.86 -18.77 20.19
CA GLU A 21 40.10 -17.44 20.74
C GLU A 21 41.03 -16.59 19.85
N GLN A 22 42.04 -17.17 19.24
CA GLN A 22 42.92 -16.47 18.30
C GLN A 22 42.24 -16.11 17.00
N LEU A 23 41.36 -16.98 16.46
CA LEU A 23 40.60 -16.71 15.26
C LEU A 23 39.50 -15.68 15.50
N SER A 24 38.86 -15.65 16.69
CA SER A 24 37.85 -14.67 17.02
C SER A 24 38.39 -13.26 17.29
N THR A 25 39.66 -13.16 17.74
CA THR A 25 40.34 -11.87 17.89
C THR A 25 40.88 -11.30 16.58
N ASN A 26 41.08 -12.15 15.56
CA ASN A 26 41.56 -11.74 14.23
C ASN A 26 40.45 -11.70 13.14
N GLU A 27 39.22 -11.82 13.51
CA GLU A 27 38.09 -11.79 12.55
C GLU A 27 37.90 -10.39 11.89
N PHE A 28 38.46 -9.35 12.53
CA PHE A 28 38.64 -8.02 11.94
C PHE A 28 40.13 -7.73 11.88
N ALA A 29 40.69 -7.72 10.69
CA ALA A 29 42.14 -7.70 10.43
C ALA A 29 42.89 -6.45 10.88
N GLU A 30 42.20 -5.40 11.36
CA GLU A 30 42.78 -4.18 11.98
C GLU A 30 41.83 -3.66 13.05
N ASP A 31 42.36 -3.43 14.25
CA ASP A 31 41.69 -2.56 15.23
C ASP A 31 41.50 -1.18 14.60
N ILE A 32 40.27 -0.72 14.51
CA ILE A 32 40.00 0.66 14.12
C ILE A 32 40.63 1.52 15.20
N PRO A 33 41.67 2.36 14.90
CA PRO A 33 42.37 3.14 15.91
C PRO A 33 41.49 4.28 16.39
N VAL A 34 40.52 3.94 17.25
CA VAL A 34 39.54 4.89 17.81
C VAL A 34 40.24 5.95 18.62
N ASP A 35 41.31 5.58 19.36
CA ASP A 35 42.08 6.49 20.20
C ASP A 35 42.95 7.45 19.39
N GLU A 36 43.49 7.04 18.26
CA GLU A 36 44.26 7.87 17.34
C GLU A 36 43.34 8.82 16.56
N PHE A 37 42.07 8.45 16.35
CA PHE A 37 41.06 9.20 15.60
C PHE A 37 40.32 10.21 16.48
N LEU A 38 40.01 9.90 17.73
CA LEU A 38 39.32 10.81 18.67
C LEU A 38 40.24 11.83 19.31
N GLY A 39 41.56 11.62 19.17
CA GLY A 39 42.54 12.52 19.80
C GLY A 39 42.38 12.59 21.31
N ASN A 40 43.50 12.71 22.00
CA ASN A 40 43.54 12.83 23.45
C ASN A 40 42.53 13.87 23.93
N THR A 41 41.52 13.50 24.71
CA THR A 41 40.43 14.36 25.19
C THR A 41 40.88 15.61 25.91
N ASN A 42 42.11 15.65 26.43
CA ASN A 42 42.75 16.82 27.02
C ASN A 42 43.26 17.89 26.00
N ALA A 43 43.21 17.59 24.70
CA ALA A 43 43.59 18.51 23.64
C ALA A 43 42.44 19.38 23.12
N MET A 44 41.20 19.08 23.52
CA MET A 44 40.00 19.80 23.05
C MET A 44 39.77 21.15 23.75
N GLU A 45 40.38 21.39 24.89
CA GLU A 45 40.14 22.64 25.66
C GLU A 45 40.83 23.89 25.11
N ASN A 46 41.81 23.78 24.19
CA ASN A 46 42.60 24.96 23.79
C ASN A 46 43.04 25.07 22.32
N LYS A 47 42.41 24.38 21.36
CA LYS A 47 42.75 24.57 19.93
C LYS A 47 41.57 25.04 19.09
N LYS A 48 41.78 26.11 18.32
CA LYS A 48 40.89 26.55 17.24
C LYS A 48 40.74 25.39 16.23
N THR A 49 39.62 24.67 16.29
CA THR A 49 39.31 23.54 15.39
C THR A 49 39.17 24.04 13.97
N SER A 50 39.92 23.48 13.02
CA SER A 50 39.76 23.82 11.60
C SER A 50 38.41 23.32 11.09
N ARG A 51 37.83 24.00 10.09
CA ARG A 51 36.56 23.56 9.46
C ARG A 51 36.62 22.11 8.94
N ARG A 52 37.80 21.67 8.53
CA ARG A 52 38.05 20.30 8.04
C ARG A 52 38.01 19.29 9.18
N ASP A 53 38.53 19.61 10.35
CA ASP A 53 38.51 18.69 11.50
C ASP A 53 37.11 18.61 12.12
N PHE A 54 36.37 19.72 12.12
CA PHE A 54 34.96 19.73 12.51
C PHE A 54 34.11 18.83 11.59
N LEU A 55 34.29 18.91 10.28
CA LEU A 55 33.57 18.06 9.32
C LEU A 55 33.94 16.58 9.45
N LYS A 56 35.21 16.26 9.78
CA LYS A 56 35.62 14.89 10.07
C LYS A 56 34.93 14.35 11.32
N ILE A 57 34.93 15.13 12.42
CA ILE A 57 34.26 14.73 13.68
C ILE A 57 32.76 14.57 13.46
N LEU A 58 32.09 15.46 12.73
CA LEU A 58 30.68 15.38 12.42
C LEU A 58 30.35 14.15 11.56
N GLY A 59 31.14 13.90 10.52
CA GLY A 59 30.95 12.74 9.64
C GLY A 59 31.14 11.41 10.35
N PHE A 60 32.13 11.31 11.24
CA PHE A 60 32.42 10.11 12.00
C PHE A 60 31.44 9.87 13.14
N SER A 61 31.00 10.93 13.83
CA SER A 61 30.00 10.79 14.89
C SER A 61 28.64 10.35 14.36
N THR A 62 28.22 10.84 13.19
CA THR A 62 26.99 10.37 12.53
C THR A 62 27.12 8.93 12.04
N ALA A 63 28.27 8.54 11.48
CA ALA A 63 28.51 7.16 11.06
C ALA A 63 28.58 6.19 12.27
N ALA A 64 29.21 6.60 13.37
CA ALA A 64 29.27 5.80 14.60
C ALA A 64 27.90 5.63 15.27
N VAL A 65 27.07 6.68 15.28
CA VAL A 65 25.69 6.60 15.81
C VAL A 65 24.81 5.73 14.93
N THR A 66 24.95 5.78 13.61
CA THR A 66 24.21 4.89 12.73
C THR A 66 24.64 3.43 12.84
N LEU A 67 25.91 3.17 13.06
CA LEU A 67 26.42 1.79 13.30
C LEU A 67 26.04 1.29 14.71
N ALA A 68 26.05 2.12 15.72
CA ALA A 68 25.62 1.76 17.08
C ALA A 68 24.09 1.58 17.20
N ALA A 69 23.29 2.25 16.35
CA ALA A 69 21.84 2.07 16.30
C ALA A 69 21.41 0.78 15.58
N CYS A 70 22.35 0.10 14.90
CA CYS A 70 22.14 -1.21 14.29
C CYS A 70 22.48 -2.35 15.26
N GLU A 71 21.94 -2.35 16.49
CA GLU A 71 21.83 -3.59 17.22
C GLU A 71 20.79 -4.46 16.48
N ALA A 72 21.29 -5.35 15.61
CA ALA A 72 20.46 -6.39 15.05
C ALA A 72 19.85 -7.18 16.21
N PRO A 73 18.52 -7.29 16.30
CA PRO A 73 17.91 -8.07 17.37
C PRO A 73 18.50 -9.47 17.32
N ILE A 74 19.05 -9.94 18.46
CA ILE A 74 19.58 -11.28 18.59
C ILE A 74 18.43 -12.26 18.39
N VAL A 75 18.20 -12.67 17.16
CA VAL A 75 17.20 -13.69 16.83
C VAL A 75 17.80 -15.03 17.23
N LYS A 76 17.36 -15.56 18.37
CA LYS A 76 17.71 -16.93 18.79
C LYS A 76 16.98 -17.90 17.84
N SER A 77 17.71 -18.51 16.92
CA SER A 77 17.20 -19.62 16.12
C SER A 77 17.22 -20.89 16.96
N VAL A 78 16.06 -21.52 17.13
CA VAL A 78 15.97 -22.86 17.72
C VAL A 78 15.94 -23.85 16.56
N PRO A 79 16.99 -24.68 16.40
CA PRO A 79 17.01 -25.67 15.33
C PRO A 79 15.93 -26.73 15.57
N TYR A 80 15.38 -27.29 14.51
CA TYR A 80 14.45 -28.42 14.60
C TYR A 80 15.16 -29.65 15.17
N VAL A 81 14.63 -30.25 16.21
CA VAL A 81 15.07 -31.56 16.72
C VAL A 81 14.67 -32.67 15.73
N VAL A 82 13.47 -32.54 15.14
CA VAL A 82 12.99 -33.41 14.07
C VAL A 82 12.58 -32.52 12.91
N LYS A 83 13.19 -32.73 11.74
CA LYS A 83 12.86 -31.97 10.53
C LYS A 83 11.44 -32.29 10.09
N PRO A 84 10.53 -31.31 9.93
CA PRO A 84 9.25 -31.51 9.26
C PRO A 84 9.45 -32.00 7.82
N ASN A 85 8.57 -32.86 7.32
CA ASN A 85 8.71 -33.46 5.99
C ASN A 85 8.79 -32.42 4.87
N ASP A 86 8.03 -31.30 5.01
CA ASP A 86 7.87 -30.29 3.97
C ASP A 86 8.78 -29.06 4.16
N VAL A 87 9.67 -29.06 5.16
CA VAL A 87 10.55 -27.94 5.45
C VAL A 87 12.01 -28.38 5.36
N THR A 88 12.76 -27.81 4.42
CA THR A 88 14.20 -27.96 4.35
C THR A 88 14.87 -26.71 4.94
N PRO A 89 15.68 -26.81 6.01
CA PRO A 89 16.38 -25.67 6.58
C PRO A 89 17.16 -24.89 5.52
N GLY A 90 17.00 -23.56 5.51
CA GLY A 90 17.67 -22.69 4.54
C GLY A 90 17.00 -22.60 3.17
N VAL A 91 16.06 -23.49 2.83
CA VAL A 91 15.28 -23.43 1.57
C VAL A 91 13.94 -22.78 1.83
N PRO A 92 13.57 -21.73 1.07
CA PRO A 92 12.28 -21.08 1.25
C PRO A 92 11.12 -21.93 0.73
N THR A 93 10.01 -21.90 1.46
CA THR A 93 8.71 -22.44 1.01
C THR A 93 7.80 -21.28 0.65
N TYR A 94 6.99 -21.44 -0.40
CA TYR A 94 6.10 -20.41 -0.92
C TYR A 94 4.64 -20.80 -0.69
N TYR A 95 3.85 -19.83 -0.23
CA TYR A 95 2.41 -20.00 -0.02
C TYR A 95 1.65 -18.95 -0.81
N ALA A 96 0.71 -19.37 -1.65
CA ALA A 96 -0.21 -18.44 -2.32
C ALA A 96 -1.16 -17.85 -1.28
N SER A 97 -1.31 -16.55 -1.30
CA SER A 97 -2.17 -15.79 -0.39
C SER A 97 -2.73 -14.54 -1.05
N THR A 98 -3.60 -13.85 -0.34
CA THR A 98 -4.13 -12.55 -0.74
C THR A 98 -3.91 -11.56 0.39
N ILE A 99 -3.44 -10.36 0.05
CA ILE A 99 -3.25 -9.26 0.98
C ILE A 99 -4.25 -8.15 0.64
N PHE A 100 -4.87 -7.61 1.67
CA PHE A 100 -5.68 -6.42 1.61
C PHE A 100 -5.45 -5.61 2.89
N ASP A 101 -5.01 -4.36 2.74
CA ASP A 101 -4.68 -3.45 3.86
C ASP A 101 -5.68 -2.30 4.04
N GLY A 102 -6.79 -2.34 3.32
CA GLY A 102 -7.79 -1.25 3.24
C GLY A 102 -7.61 -0.37 2.01
N TYR A 103 -6.43 -0.36 1.40
CA TYR A 103 -6.12 0.39 0.18
C TYR A 103 -5.66 -0.50 -0.98
N ASP A 104 -4.58 -1.25 -0.77
CA ASP A 104 -4.00 -2.16 -1.75
C ASP A 104 -4.65 -3.55 -1.67
N TYR A 105 -4.80 -4.18 -2.82
CA TYR A 105 -5.23 -5.57 -2.97
C TYR A 105 -4.27 -6.30 -3.88
N ALA A 106 -3.68 -7.40 -3.40
CA ALA A 106 -2.78 -8.20 -4.21
C ALA A 106 -2.90 -9.69 -3.92
N ASN A 107 -2.83 -10.51 -4.97
CA ASN A 107 -2.62 -11.95 -4.87
C ASN A 107 -1.12 -12.22 -4.92
N VAL A 108 -0.58 -12.81 -3.88
CA VAL A 108 0.86 -12.84 -3.62
C VAL A 108 1.35 -14.25 -3.35
N LEU A 109 2.67 -14.41 -3.43
CA LEU A 109 3.40 -15.55 -2.89
C LEU A 109 4.13 -15.12 -1.62
N VAL A 110 3.73 -15.70 -0.50
CA VAL A 110 4.39 -15.49 0.78
C VAL A 110 5.58 -16.43 0.88
N ARG A 111 6.77 -15.86 0.87
CA ARG A 111 8.02 -16.61 1.07
C ARG A 111 8.24 -16.81 2.55
N THR A 112 8.40 -18.07 2.96
CA THR A 112 8.66 -18.43 4.35
C THR A 112 9.99 -19.17 4.48
N ARG A 113 10.63 -19.00 5.64
CA ARG A 113 11.72 -19.85 6.09
C ARG A 113 11.36 -20.45 7.44
N GLU A 114 11.44 -21.75 7.54
CA GLU A 114 11.15 -22.49 8.77
C GLU A 114 9.84 -22.03 9.44
N GLY A 115 8.77 -21.87 8.60
CA GLY A 115 7.45 -21.43 9.04
C GLY A 115 7.31 -19.93 9.31
N ARG A 116 8.36 -19.13 9.08
CA ARG A 116 8.32 -17.67 9.27
C ARG A 116 8.20 -16.95 7.93
N PRO A 117 7.17 -16.14 7.70
CA PRO A 117 7.09 -15.26 6.55
C PRO A 117 8.24 -14.25 6.58
N ILE A 118 9.01 -14.18 5.49
CA ILE A 118 10.18 -13.28 5.39
C ILE A 118 10.06 -12.27 4.27
N ARG A 119 9.22 -12.56 3.27
CA ARG A 119 9.04 -11.69 2.11
C ARG A 119 7.71 -11.95 1.42
N ILE A 120 7.19 -10.93 0.80
CA ILE A 120 6.03 -11.01 -0.09
C ILE A 120 6.52 -10.85 -1.52
N ASP A 121 6.27 -11.85 -2.35
CA ASP A 121 6.63 -11.86 -3.76
C ASP A 121 5.38 -11.75 -4.64
N ALA A 122 5.57 -11.25 -5.87
CA ALA A 122 4.52 -11.24 -6.88
C ALA A 122 4.10 -12.67 -7.25
N ASN A 123 2.80 -12.87 -7.47
CA ASN A 123 2.26 -14.14 -7.96
C ASN A 123 1.93 -14.01 -9.46
N HIS A 124 2.88 -14.40 -10.30
CA HIS A 124 2.72 -14.30 -11.76
C HIS A 124 1.67 -15.27 -12.33
N ASP A 125 1.29 -16.30 -11.58
CA ASP A 125 0.24 -17.25 -11.95
C ASP A 125 -1.16 -16.75 -11.55
N ALA A 126 -1.25 -15.68 -10.78
CA ALA A 126 -2.53 -15.09 -10.44
C ALA A 126 -3.16 -14.45 -11.68
N ARG A 127 -4.41 -14.81 -11.94
CA ARG A 127 -5.16 -14.26 -13.08
C ARG A 127 -5.31 -12.73 -13.02
N PHE A 128 -5.37 -12.16 -11.80
CA PHE A 128 -5.55 -10.74 -11.54
C PHE A 128 -4.77 -10.32 -10.30
N PHE A 129 -4.33 -9.06 -10.26
CA PHE A 129 -3.67 -8.47 -9.11
C PHE A 129 -2.47 -9.27 -8.57
N GLY A 130 -1.71 -9.88 -9.47
CA GLY A 130 -0.53 -10.67 -9.12
C GLY A 130 0.75 -9.85 -8.95
N SER A 131 0.73 -8.55 -9.22
CA SER A 131 1.84 -7.62 -8.96
C SER A 131 1.86 -7.18 -7.49
N THR A 132 3.01 -6.67 -7.05
CA THR A 132 3.19 -6.12 -5.70
C THR A 132 3.80 -4.74 -5.77
N ASN A 133 3.42 -3.87 -4.83
CA ASN A 133 4.07 -2.58 -4.60
C ASN A 133 4.83 -2.57 -3.26
N ALA A 134 5.45 -1.45 -2.92
CA ALA A 134 6.25 -1.32 -1.70
C ALA A 134 5.42 -1.56 -0.43
N ARG A 135 4.16 -1.08 -0.37
CA ARG A 135 3.27 -1.26 0.79
C ARG A 135 2.91 -2.74 0.97
N VAL A 136 2.52 -3.41 -0.11
CA VAL A 136 2.22 -4.85 -0.10
C VAL A 136 3.42 -5.66 0.38
N GLN A 137 4.64 -5.35 -0.11
CA GLN A 137 5.86 -6.03 0.34
C GLN A 137 6.19 -5.74 1.81
N ALA A 138 5.99 -4.50 2.26
CA ALA A 138 6.22 -4.10 3.65
C ALA A 138 5.22 -4.72 4.64
N SER A 139 4.08 -5.23 4.18
CA SER A 139 3.04 -5.82 5.04
C SER A 139 3.54 -6.97 5.92
N VAL A 140 4.60 -7.67 5.49
CA VAL A 140 5.24 -8.74 6.29
C VAL A 140 5.78 -8.21 7.62
N LEU A 141 6.17 -6.94 7.70
CA LEU A 141 6.73 -6.33 8.91
C LEU A 141 5.71 -6.27 10.05
N SER A 142 4.41 -6.11 9.73
CA SER A 142 3.34 -6.06 10.73
C SER A 142 3.20 -7.36 11.54
N LEU A 143 3.67 -8.49 11.01
CA LEU A 143 3.69 -9.76 11.73
C LEU A 143 4.68 -9.76 12.89
N TYR A 144 5.75 -8.97 12.77
CA TYR A 144 6.85 -8.90 13.73
C TYR A 144 6.82 -7.67 14.63
N ASP A 145 5.78 -6.84 14.49
CA ASP A 145 5.56 -5.68 15.34
C ASP A 145 5.35 -6.13 16.80
N SER A 146 6.22 -5.66 17.69
CA SER A 146 6.15 -5.95 19.13
C SER A 146 4.96 -5.28 19.82
N ASP A 147 4.50 -4.15 19.28
CA ASP A 147 3.47 -3.31 19.88
C ASP A 147 2.05 -3.66 19.41
N LYS A 148 1.92 -4.67 18.51
CA LYS A 148 0.61 -5.15 18.08
C LYS A 148 -0.25 -5.60 19.26
N VAL A 149 -1.54 -5.28 19.19
CA VAL A 149 -2.53 -5.70 20.19
C VAL A 149 -2.63 -7.23 20.23
N LYS A 150 -2.38 -7.83 21.40
CA LYS A 150 -2.31 -9.31 21.60
C LYS A 150 -3.65 -9.95 21.95
N GLY A 151 -4.66 -9.16 22.27
CA GLY A 151 -5.97 -9.68 22.65
C GLY A 151 -6.97 -8.57 22.95
N PRO A 152 -8.19 -8.92 23.37
CA PRO A 152 -9.24 -7.95 23.65
C PRO A 152 -8.87 -7.06 24.85
N MET A 153 -9.15 -5.78 24.71
CA MET A 153 -8.89 -4.76 25.72
C MET A 153 -10.12 -3.87 25.91
N VAL A 154 -10.29 -3.36 27.12
CA VAL A 154 -11.34 -2.40 27.45
C VAL A 154 -10.69 -1.11 27.94
N LYS A 155 -11.15 0.02 27.41
CA LYS A 155 -10.72 1.35 27.86
C LYS A 155 -11.23 1.61 29.27
N THR A 156 -10.35 1.97 30.19
CA THR A 156 -10.66 2.24 31.62
C THR A 156 -10.43 3.69 32.00
N GLY A 157 -9.87 4.49 31.12
CA GLY A 157 -9.60 5.91 31.33
C GLY A 157 -8.97 6.52 30.10
N GLU A 158 -8.57 7.78 30.15
CA GLU A 158 -7.86 8.43 29.06
C GLU A 158 -6.52 7.71 28.82
N ASN A 159 -6.33 7.19 27.60
CA ASN A 159 -5.16 6.40 27.19
C ASN A 159 -4.81 5.19 28.09
N LYS A 160 -5.79 4.70 28.86
CA LYS A 160 -5.62 3.51 29.72
C LYS A 160 -6.51 2.39 29.24
N TYR A 161 -5.90 1.21 29.03
CA TYR A 161 -6.57 0.01 28.56
C TYR A 161 -6.26 -1.16 29.50
N LYS A 162 -7.22 -2.04 29.72
CA LYS A 162 -7.08 -3.27 30.48
C LYS A 162 -7.43 -4.47 29.62
N THR A 163 -6.60 -5.49 29.64
CA THR A 163 -6.90 -6.78 28.99
C THR A 163 -8.17 -7.39 29.59
N THR A 164 -9.00 -7.97 28.75
CA THR A 164 -10.25 -8.63 29.12
C THR A 164 -10.36 -9.98 28.39
N THR A 165 -11.45 -10.71 28.62
CA THR A 165 -11.75 -11.94 27.84
C THR A 165 -12.70 -11.63 26.70
N TRP A 166 -12.70 -12.46 25.64
CA TRP A 166 -13.67 -12.36 24.56
C TRP A 166 -15.09 -12.48 25.10
N LYS A 167 -15.35 -13.40 26.03
CA LYS A 167 -16.66 -13.59 26.65
C LYS A 167 -17.20 -12.31 27.32
N ASP A 168 -16.35 -11.62 28.05
CA ASP A 168 -16.75 -10.37 28.74
C ASP A 168 -16.95 -9.22 27.74
N LEU A 169 -16.12 -9.16 26.69
CA LEU A 169 -16.27 -8.17 25.64
C LEU A 169 -17.56 -8.39 24.85
N ASP A 170 -17.85 -9.62 24.44
CA ASP A 170 -19.07 -9.98 23.72
C ASP A 170 -20.33 -9.66 24.54
N ALA A 171 -20.32 -9.96 25.85
CA ALA A 171 -21.43 -9.61 26.71
C ALA A 171 -21.67 -8.10 26.77
N LYS A 172 -20.62 -7.29 26.82
CA LYS A 172 -20.73 -5.81 26.77
C LYS A 172 -21.29 -5.33 25.44
N VAL A 173 -20.80 -5.87 24.32
CA VAL A 173 -21.27 -5.53 22.97
C VAL A 173 -22.75 -5.85 22.82
N VAL A 174 -23.18 -7.06 23.21
CA VAL A 174 -24.59 -7.48 23.16
C VAL A 174 -25.46 -6.57 24.03
N SER A 175 -25.01 -6.25 25.26
CA SER A 175 -25.72 -5.32 26.14
C SER A 175 -25.87 -3.94 25.52
N ALA A 176 -24.83 -3.40 24.92
CA ALA A 176 -24.87 -2.10 24.25
C ALA A 176 -25.84 -2.08 23.06
N LEU A 177 -25.84 -3.15 22.24
CA LEU A 177 -26.78 -3.29 21.11
C LEU A 177 -28.25 -3.39 21.56
N ASN A 178 -28.50 -4.06 22.69
CA ASN A 178 -29.84 -4.19 23.24
C ASN A 178 -30.36 -2.90 23.94
N SER A 179 -29.44 -2.00 24.31
CA SER A 179 -29.74 -0.75 25.04
C SER A 179 -29.66 0.52 24.17
N LEU A 180 -29.80 0.41 22.85
CA LEU A 180 -29.66 1.54 21.92
C LEU A 180 -30.71 2.64 22.11
N GLY A 181 -31.88 2.34 22.68
CA GLY A 181 -32.89 3.36 22.98
C GLY A 181 -33.38 4.15 21.75
N GLY A 182 -33.51 3.47 20.61
CA GLY A 182 -33.90 4.10 19.34
C GLY A 182 -32.74 4.68 18.50
N LYS A 183 -31.52 4.68 19.03
CA LYS A 183 -30.32 5.06 18.27
C LYS A 183 -29.88 3.95 17.32
N LYS A 184 -29.07 4.32 16.33
CA LYS A 184 -28.46 3.37 15.40
C LYS A 184 -27.15 2.80 15.97
N ALA A 185 -26.81 1.58 15.54
CA ALA A 185 -25.44 1.11 15.57
C ALA A 185 -24.86 1.19 14.17
N VAL A 186 -23.57 1.50 14.07
CA VAL A 186 -22.90 1.63 12.77
C VAL A 186 -21.66 0.74 12.74
N ILE A 187 -21.50 -0.02 11.65
CA ILE A 187 -20.25 -0.71 11.31
C ILE A 187 -19.57 0.15 10.24
N LEU A 188 -18.41 0.71 10.58
CA LEU A 188 -17.58 1.52 9.68
C LEU A 188 -16.40 0.68 9.20
N THR A 189 -16.28 0.51 7.89
CA THR A 189 -15.20 -0.26 7.26
C THR A 189 -14.66 0.47 6.04
N PRO A 190 -13.45 0.17 5.57
CA PRO A 190 -13.08 0.51 4.20
C PRO A 190 -13.86 -0.36 3.21
N SER A 191 -13.64 -0.13 1.93
CA SER A 191 -14.10 -1.04 0.89
C SER A 191 -13.56 -2.45 1.12
N LEU A 192 -14.43 -3.42 1.35
CA LEU A 192 -14.06 -4.80 1.67
C LEU A 192 -14.14 -5.68 0.41
N PRO A 193 -13.03 -6.28 -0.06
CA PRO A 193 -13.06 -7.21 -1.18
C PRO A 193 -13.60 -8.60 -0.79
N SER A 194 -13.48 -9.01 0.49
CA SER A 194 -13.84 -10.34 0.98
C SER A 194 -15.34 -10.62 0.93
N PRO A 195 -15.80 -11.62 0.13
CA PRO A 195 -17.20 -12.02 0.10
C PRO A 195 -17.70 -12.56 1.45
N THR A 196 -16.84 -13.31 2.16
CA THR A 196 -17.15 -13.87 3.48
C THR A 196 -17.42 -12.78 4.52
N THR A 197 -16.59 -11.74 4.55
CA THR A 197 -16.77 -10.60 5.47
C THR A 197 -18.04 -9.82 5.14
N LYS A 198 -18.32 -9.61 3.85
CA LYS A 198 -19.57 -8.97 3.41
C LYS A 198 -20.80 -9.76 3.85
N LYS A 199 -20.78 -11.09 3.68
CA LYS A 199 -21.86 -11.96 4.12
C LYS A 199 -22.05 -11.92 5.63
N LEU A 200 -20.96 -11.95 6.40
CA LEU A 200 -21.01 -11.84 7.87
C LEU A 200 -21.66 -10.54 8.32
N ILE A 201 -21.31 -9.42 7.69
CA ILE A 201 -21.94 -8.12 7.98
C ILE A 201 -23.44 -8.16 7.67
N GLN A 202 -23.84 -8.74 6.54
CA GLN A 202 -25.26 -8.90 6.18
C GLN A 202 -26.03 -9.76 7.20
N GLU A 203 -25.45 -10.88 7.64
CA GLU A 203 -26.05 -11.73 8.67
C GLU A 203 -26.16 -11.00 10.01
N PHE A 204 -25.15 -10.19 10.35
CA PHE A 204 -25.19 -9.37 11.56
C PHE A 204 -26.29 -8.31 11.49
N GLN A 205 -26.44 -7.63 10.34
CA GLN A 205 -27.53 -6.66 10.11
C GLN A 205 -28.91 -7.32 10.14
N ALA A 206 -29.04 -8.55 9.61
CA ALA A 206 -30.28 -9.30 9.68
C ALA A 206 -30.67 -9.64 11.14
N LYS A 207 -29.68 -9.93 11.98
CA LYS A 207 -29.90 -10.19 13.43
C LYS A 207 -30.17 -8.92 14.21
N TYR A 208 -29.54 -7.79 13.86
CA TYR A 208 -29.68 -6.50 14.50
C TYR A 208 -30.11 -5.44 13.49
N PRO A 209 -31.41 -5.26 13.19
CA PRO A 209 -31.87 -4.37 12.12
C PRO A 209 -31.53 -2.88 12.33
N THR A 210 -31.15 -2.48 13.54
CA THR A 210 -30.67 -1.13 13.85
C THR A 210 -29.25 -0.86 13.41
N VAL A 211 -28.54 -1.90 12.92
CA VAL A 211 -27.15 -1.80 12.48
C VAL A 211 -27.09 -1.35 11.01
N GLN A 212 -26.40 -0.26 10.77
CA GLN A 212 -26.09 0.25 9.44
C GLN A 212 -24.62 -0.02 9.09
N HIS A 213 -24.33 -0.50 7.88
CA HIS A 213 -22.96 -0.60 7.36
C HIS A 213 -22.64 0.65 6.55
N VAL A 214 -21.56 1.35 6.91
CA VAL A 214 -21.04 2.54 6.24
C VAL A 214 -19.64 2.22 5.76
N VAL A 215 -19.35 2.51 4.49
CA VAL A 215 -18.04 2.31 3.89
C VAL A 215 -17.32 3.64 3.75
N PHE A 216 -16.12 3.72 4.31
CA PHE A 216 -15.25 4.88 4.29
C PHE A 216 -13.85 4.47 3.80
N ASP A 217 -13.44 4.97 2.65
CA ASP A 217 -12.08 4.87 2.15
C ASP A 217 -11.35 6.19 2.43
N ALA A 218 -10.18 6.15 3.08
CA ALA A 218 -9.40 7.35 3.39
C ALA A 218 -8.99 8.11 2.12
N VAL A 219 -8.72 7.37 1.03
CA VAL A 219 -8.62 7.91 -0.33
C VAL A 219 -9.89 7.51 -1.06
N SER A 220 -10.82 8.46 -1.19
CA SER A 220 -12.13 8.18 -1.76
C SER A 220 -12.09 8.03 -3.28
N TYR A 221 -12.80 7.01 -3.76
CA TYR A 221 -13.12 6.84 -5.19
C TYR A 221 -14.61 7.10 -5.48
N SER A 222 -15.32 7.78 -4.59
CA SER A 222 -16.76 8.05 -4.75
C SER A 222 -17.04 8.79 -6.06
N ASN A 223 -16.22 9.78 -6.42
CA ASN A 223 -16.34 10.51 -7.69
C ASN A 223 -16.25 9.57 -8.91
N ALA A 224 -15.28 8.66 -8.91
CA ALA A 224 -15.12 7.68 -9.99
C ALA A 224 -16.29 6.70 -10.07
N LEU A 225 -16.78 6.24 -8.90
CA LEU A 225 -17.91 5.32 -8.79
C LEU A 225 -19.22 5.99 -9.28
N ASP A 226 -19.44 7.26 -8.91
CA ASP A 226 -20.63 8.00 -9.31
C ASP A 226 -20.58 8.36 -10.79
N ALA A 227 -19.41 8.69 -11.33
CA ALA A 227 -19.20 8.88 -12.76
C ALA A 227 -19.45 7.57 -13.55
N ALA A 228 -18.99 6.44 -13.03
CA ALA A 228 -19.25 5.14 -13.66
C ALA A 228 -20.75 4.78 -13.67
N GLN A 229 -21.48 5.11 -12.58
CA GLN A 229 -22.94 4.97 -12.53
C GLN A 229 -23.61 5.81 -13.60
N GLU A 230 -23.13 7.03 -13.84
CA GLU A 230 -23.69 7.93 -14.84
C GLU A 230 -23.42 7.48 -16.27
N VAL A 231 -22.19 7.06 -16.56
CA VAL A 231 -21.76 6.72 -17.94
C VAL A 231 -22.07 5.27 -18.31
N TYR A 232 -21.85 4.33 -17.38
CA TYR A 232 -22.01 2.90 -17.65
C TYR A 232 -23.26 2.27 -17.04
N GLY A 233 -24.02 3.01 -16.24
CA GLY A 233 -25.23 2.51 -15.56
C GLY A 233 -24.92 1.61 -14.36
N LYS A 234 -23.66 1.50 -13.94
CA LYS A 234 -23.21 0.68 -12.81
C LYS A 234 -22.23 1.45 -11.97
N ARG A 235 -22.37 1.40 -10.65
CA ARG A 235 -21.47 2.05 -9.70
C ARG A 235 -20.24 1.15 -9.44
N GLU A 236 -19.47 0.93 -10.50
CA GLU A 236 -18.27 0.07 -10.52
C GLU A 236 -17.18 0.74 -11.34
N ILE A 237 -15.97 0.89 -10.77
CA ILE A 237 -14.84 1.46 -11.50
C ILE A 237 -14.36 0.43 -12.53
N PRO A 238 -14.23 0.79 -13.82
CA PRO A 238 -13.71 -0.13 -14.82
C PRO A 238 -12.26 -0.50 -14.50
N PHE A 239 -11.90 -1.74 -14.77
CA PHE A 239 -10.51 -2.17 -14.74
C PHE A 239 -9.90 -1.99 -16.13
N TYR A 240 -8.62 -1.60 -16.15
CA TYR A 240 -7.89 -1.38 -17.40
C TYR A 240 -6.80 -2.43 -17.60
N ASP A 241 -6.74 -3.01 -18.78
CA ASP A 241 -5.65 -3.87 -19.24
C ASP A 241 -4.94 -3.17 -20.41
N LEU A 242 -3.73 -2.71 -20.17
CA LEU A 242 -2.95 -1.94 -21.13
C LEU A 242 -2.11 -2.80 -22.07
N SER A 243 -2.11 -4.12 -21.93
CA SER A 243 -1.18 -5.03 -22.64
C SER A 243 -1.26 -4.94 -24.17
N SER A 244 -2.43 -4.60 -24.72
CA SER A 244 -2.67 -4.41 -26.15
C SER A 244 -2.89 -2.96 -26.57
N THR A 245 -2.68 -2.01 -25.65
CA THR A 245 -2.88 -0.58 -25.86
C THR A 245 -1.67 0.03 -26.58
N GLU A 246 -1.93 0.89 -27.56
CA GLU A 246 -0.88 1.62 -28.31
C GLU A 246 -0.78 3.10 -27.91
N LEU A 247 -1.79 3.64 -27.20
CA LEU A 247 -1.81 5.02 -26.70
C LEU A 247 -2.52 5.10 -25.36
N VAL A 248 -1.84 5.57 -24.33
CA VAL A 248 -2.44 5.98 -23.07
C VAL A 248 -2.31 7.48 -22.88
N ILE A 249 -3.40 8.13 -22.55
CA ILE A 249 -3.44 9.54 -22.16
C ILE A 249 -4.02 9.61 -20.77
N SER A 250 -3.24 10.14 -19.84
CA SER A 250 -3.63 10.22 -18.44
C SER A 250 -3.71 11.68 -18.00
N PHE A 251 -4.81 12.02 -17.35
CA PHE A 251 -5.08 13.33 -16.77
C PHE A 251 -5.05 13.20 -15.24
N ASN A 252 -3.97 13.61 -14.62
CA ASN A 252 -3.67 13.49 -13.17
C ASN A 252 -3.68 12.05 -12.61
N ALA A 253 -4.02 11.03 -13.37
CA ALA A 253 -4.06 9.66 -12.86
C ALA A 253 -2.66 9.07 -12.75
N ASP A 254 -2.19 8.82 -11.52
CA ASP A 254 -0.90 8.16 -11.25
C ASP A 254 -1.04 6.64 -11.27
N PHE A 255 -1.34 6.08 -12.45
CA PHE A 255 -1.69 4.66 -12.61
C PHE A 255 -0.51 3.69 -12.46
N LEU A 256 0.74 4.19 -12.42
CA LEU A 256 1.93 3.42 -12.03
C LEU A 256 2.28 3.58 -10.53
N GLY A 257 1.57 4.45 -9.84
CA GLY A 257 1.70 4.70 -8.41
C GLY A 257 0.44 4.31 -7.63
N ASP A 258 -0.38 5.30 -7.31
CA ASP A 258 -1.48 5.16 -6.33
C ASP A 258 -2.89 5.23 -6.96
N TYR A 259 -3.06 4.76 -8.19
CA TYR A 259 -4.35 4.80 -8.85
C TYR A 259 -5.13 3.50 -8.65
N ASN A 260 -6.32 3.59 -8.05
CA ASN A 260 -7.30 2.50 -7.91
C ASN A 260 -6.76 1.18 -7.30
N GLY A 261 -5.77 1.29 -6.41
CA GLY A 261 -5.16 0.12 -5.74
C GLY A 261 -4.16 -0.66 -6.60
N GLY A 262 -3.66 -0.07 -7.68
CA GLY A 262 -2.63 -0.65 -8.55
C GLY A 262 -3.16 -1.70 -9.54
N GLY A 263 -2.24 -2.45 -10.12
CA GLY A 263 -2.54 -3.60 -11.01
C GLY A 263 -2.41 -3.31 -12.50
N MET A 264 -2.08 -2.08 -12.90
CA MET A 264 -1.84 -1.72 -14.30
C MET A 264 -0.37 -1.80 -14.70
N GLU A 265 0.56 -1.89 -13.75
CA GLU A 265 2.01 -1.79 -13.96
C GLU A 265 2.52 -2.89 -14.88
N SER A 266 2.08 -4.13 -14.67
CA SER A 266 2.51 -5.28 -15.48
C SER A 266 1.99 -5.22 -16.92
N SER A 267 0.74 -4.79 -17.11
CA SER A 267 0.16 -4.61 -18.45
C SER A 267 0.78 -3.43 -19.19
N TYR A 268 1.07 -2.33 -18.48
CA TYR A 268 1.85 -1.20 -19.02
C TYR A 268 3.24 -1.64 -19.47
N ALA A 269 4.00 -2.33 -18.60
CA ALA A 269 5.32 -2.84 -18.93
C ALA A 269 5.30 -3.79 -20.14
N ALA A 270 4.27 -4.64 -20.25
CA ALA A 270 4.08 -5.52 -21.40
C ALA A 270 3.87 -4.76 -22.70
N ALA A 271 3.11 -3.65 -22.66
CA ALA A 271 2.86 -2.78 -23.83
C ALA A 271 4.05 -1.86 -24.18
N ARG A 272 4.96 -1.61 -23.25
CA ARG A 272 6.16 -0.77 -23.44
C ARG A 272 7.37 -1.52 -23.99
N LYS A 273 7.19 -2.73 -24.50
CA LYS A 273 8.28 -3.44 -25.18
C LYS A 273 8.65 -2.74 -26.47
N PRO A 274 9.95 -2.50 -26.73
CA PRO A 274 10.39 -1.87 -27.98
C PRO A 274 9.88 -2.61 -29.21
N GLY A 275 9.30 -1.87 -30.15
CA GLY A 275 8.75 -2.41 -31.39
C GLY A 275 7.82 -1.42 -32.11
N ALA A 276 7.28 -1.82 -33.24
CA ALA A 276 6.44 -0.95 -34.07
C ALA A 276 5.13 -0.50 -33.40
N ASN A 277 4.63 -1.29 -32.46
CA ASN A 277 3.37 -1.03 -31.74
C ASN A 277 3.61 -0.71 -30.26
N MET A 278 4.82 -0.25 -29.90
CA MET A 278 5.12 0.15 -28.52
C MET A 278 4.12 1.23 -28.08
N LEU A 279 3.55 1.04 -26.88
CA LEU A 279 2.62 1.97 -26.27
C LEU A 279 3.24 3.36 -26.12
N ARG A 280 2.57 4.38 -26.66
CA ARG A 280 2.88 5.79 -26.45
C ARG A 280 2.11 6.32 -25.25
N HIS A 281 2.78 7.06 -24.38
CA HIS A 281 2.22 7.60 -23.15
C HIS A 281 2.28 9.14 -23.11
N ILE A 282 1.12 9.75 -22.96
CA ILE A 282 0.97 11.20 -22.73
C ILE A 282 0.41 11.39 -21.32
N GLN A 283 1.14 12.13 -20.48
CA GLN A 283 0.72 12.48 -19.14
C GLN A 283 0.46 13.97 -19.02
N VAL A 284 -0.76 14.33 -18.63
CA VAL A 284 -1.16 15.71 -18.28
C VAL A 284 -1.34 15.78 -16.79
N GLU A 285 -0.52 16.55 -16.08
CA GLU A 285 -0.53 16.55 -14.61
C GLU A 285 0.01 17.85 -14.02
N SER A 286 -0.37 18.12 -12.78
CA SER A 286 0.09 19.30 -12.05
C SER A 286 1.39 19.07 -11.29
N VAL A 287 1.58 17.89 -10.75
CA VAL A 287 2.76 17.48 -9.98
C VAL A 287 3.42 16.31 -10.70
N LEU A 288 4.76 16.26 -10.71
CA LEU A 288 5.47 15.12 -11.30
C LEU A 288 5.20 13.86 -10.49
N SER A 289 4.42 12.94 -11.08
CA SER A 289 4.12 11.64 -10.52
C SER A 289 5.11 10.57 -11.01
N LEU A 290 5.03 9.36 -10.44
CA LEU A 290 5.75 8.20 -10.96
C LEU A 290 5.33 7.90 -12.42
N THR A 291 4.06 8.02 -12.72
CA THR A 291 3.49 7.87 -14.06
C THR A 291 4.06 8.92 -15.02
N GLY A 292 4.07 10.19 -14.60
CA GLY A 292 4.61 11.29 -15.41
C GLY A 292 6.09 11.19 -15.69
N ALA A 293 6.87 10.62 -14.76
CA ALA A 293 8.31 10.37 -14.96
C ALA A 293 8.58 9.30 -16.05
N ASN A 294 7.60 8.44 -16.33
CA ASN A 294 7.68 7.38 -17.35
C ASN A 294 6.99 7.75 -18.68
N ALA A 295 6.41 8.94 -18.78
CA ALA A 295 5.68 9.37 -19.98
C ALA A 295 6.63 9.76 -21.12
N ASP A 296 6.22 9.47 -22.38
CA ASP A 296 6.92 9.96 -23.58
C ASP A 296 6.71 11.47 -23.78
N THR A 297 5.54 11.96 -23.39
CA THR A 297 5.20 13.38 -23.42
C THR A 297 4.52 13.74 -22.11
N ARG A 298 5.11 14.64 -21.34
CA ARG A 298 4.52 15.20 -20.14
C ARG A 298 4.08 16.64 -20.41
N ILE A 299 2.83 16.96 -20.11
CA ILE A 299 2.23 18.28 -20.25
C ILE A 299 1.91 18.82 -18.84
N PRO A 300 2.77 19.68 -18.26
CA PRO A 300 2.53 20.23 -16.95
C PRO A 300 1.42 21.30 -17.02
N LYS A 301 0.37 21.13 -16.21
CA LYS A 301 -0.75 22.07 -16.11
C LYS A 301 -1.23 22.19 -14.68
N LYS A 302 -1.87 23.31 -14.33
CA LYS A 302 -2.59 23.42 -13.06
C LYS A 302 -3.73 22.39 -13.04
N PHE A 303 -4.09 21.91 -11.85
CA PHE A 303 -5.12 20.87 -11.69
C PHE A 303 -6.43 21.22 -12.42
N THR A 304 -6.92 22.45 -12.25
CA THR A 304 -8.14 22.94 -12.93
C THR A 304 -8.00 23.04 -14.45
N ASP A 305 -6.81 23.33 -14.96
CA ASP A 305 -6.57 23.45 -16.40
C ASP A 305 -6.38 22.06 -17.05
N THR A 306 -6.01 21.06 -16.26
CA THR A 306 -5.99 19.65 -16.69
C THR A 306 -7.41 19.18 -17.03
N GLU A 307 -8.39 19.48 -16.16
CA GLU A 307 -9.80 19.12 -16.40
C GLU A 307 -10.41 19.89 -17.58
N LYS A 308 -10.04 21.17 -17.77
CA LYS A 308 -10.45 21.94 -18.95
C LYS A 308 -9.92 21.33 -20.25
N LEU A 309 -8.62 20.95 -20.27
CA LEU A 309 -8.03 20.30 -21.42
C LEU A 309 -8.73 18.97 -21.73
N LEU A 310 -9.09 18.17 -20.73
CA LEU A 310 -9.86 16.94 -20.90
C LEU A 310 -11.24 17.23 -21.53
N ALA A 311 -11.93 18.27 -21.09
CA ALA A 311 -13.21 18.69 -21.67
C ALA A 311 -13.05 19.17 -23.13
N GLU A 312 -11.98 19.89 -23.44
CA GLU A 312 -11.66 20.28 -24.83
C GLU A 312 -11.39 19.06 -25.71
N VAL A 313 -10.64 18.06 -25.21
CA VAL A 313 -10.40 16.80 -25.93
C VAL A 313 -11.72 16.08 -26.21
N TYR A 314 -12.60 15.96 -25.21
CA TYR A 314 -13.92 15.35 -25.40
C TYR A 314 -14.73 16.07 -26.47
N ASN A 315 -14.81 17.41 -26.43
CA ASN A 315 -15.52 18.20 -27.41
C ASN A 315 -14.91 18.08 -28.81
N GLY A 316 -13.59 18.05 -28.91
CA GLY A 316 -12.87 17.84 -30.17
C GLY A 316 -13.12 16.47 -30.82
N LEU A 317 -13.29 15.44 -30.01
CA LEU A 317 -13.69 14.11 -30.48
C LEU A 317 -15.13 14.13 -31.02
N LYS A 318 -16.00 14.94 -30.47
CA LYS A 318 -17.38 15.18 -30.94
C LYS A 318 -17.48 16.11 -32.16
N GLY A 319 -16.36 16.63 -32.65
CA GLY A 319 -16.31 17.45 -33.86
C GLY A 319 -16.17 18.95 -33.62
N ALA A 320 -16.04 19.40 -32.36
CA ALA A 320 -15.75 20.81 -32.10
C ALA A 320 -14.34 21.20 -32.59
N SER A 321 -14.17 22.45 -33.01
CA SER A 321 -12.84 22.98 -33.31
C SER A 321 -12.05 23.19 -32.03
N VAL A 322 -10.91 22.54 -31.92
CA VAL A 322 -9.98 22.65 -30.78
C VAL A 322 -8.59 23.01 -31.29
N LYS A 323 -7.76 23.57 -30.43
CA LYS A 323 -6.42 24.06 -30.76
C LYS A 323 -5.35 23.45 -29.87
N ASP A 324 -4.12 23.72 -30.20
CA ASP A 324 -2.91 23.43 -29.42
C ASP A 324 -2.84 21.95 -28.93
N GLU A 325 -2.64 21.74 -27.65
CA GLU A 325 -2.49 20.39 -27.08
C GLU A 325 -3.75 19.55 -27.27
N ALA A 326 -4.96 20.15 -27.12
CA ALA A 326 -6.22 19.43 -27.33
C ALA A 326 -6.33 18.88 -28.75
N ALA A 327 -5.96 19.68 -29.75
CA ALA A 327 -5.97 19.24 -31.17
C ALA A 327 -4.96 18.11 -31.42
N SER A 328 -3.77 18.18 -30.82
CA SER A 328 -2.76 17.13 -30.91
C SER A 328 -3.26 15.83 -30.29
N ILE A 329 -3.80 15.88 -29.08
CA ILE A 329 -4.33 14.72 -28.36
C ILE A 329 -5.51 14.09 -29.13
N VAL A 330 -6.44 14.89 -29.62
CA VAL A 330 -7.60 14.43 -30.44
C VAL A 330 -7.12 13.71 -31.69
N LYS A 331 -6.09 14.25 -32.38
CA LYS A 331 -5.50 13.62 -33.57
C LYS A 331 -4.91 12.25 -33.24
N GLU A 332 -4.16 12.13 -32.15
CA GLU A 332 -3.56 10.86 -31.72
C GLU A 332 -4.64 9.83 -31.33
N ILE A 333 -5.68 10.24 -30.58
CA ILE A 333 -6.80 9.36 -30.24
C ILE A 333 -7.51 8.85 -31.49
N LYS A 334 -7.83 9.73 -32.44
CA LYS A 334 -8.48 9.34 -33.70
C LYS A 334 -7.63 8.39 -34.52
N ALA A 335 -6.31 8.56 -34.53
CA ALA A 335 -5.39 7.68 -35.24
C ALA A 335 -5.30 6.27 -34.63
N LYS A 336 -5.44 6.14 -33.31
CA LYS A 336 -5.33 4.85 -32.61
C LYS A 336 -6.69 4.19 -32.35
N GLY A 337 -7.79 4.95 -32.32
CA GLY A 337 -9.14 4.43 -32.12
C GLY A 337 -9.25 3.56 -30.87
N SER A 338 -9.76 2.34 -31.02
CA SER A 338 -9.94 1.40 -29.90
C SER A 338 -8.66 0.95 -29.19
N LYS A 339 -7.49 1.20 -29.79
CA LYS A 339 -6.18 0.93 -29.16
C LYS A 339 -5.69 2.10 -28.29
N ALA A 340 -6.50 3.15 -28.13
CA ALA A 340 -6.26 4.23 -27.19
C ALA A 340 -7.07 4.05 -25.92
N VAL A 341 -6.57 4.61 -24.82
CA VAL A 341 -7.29 4.70 -23.54
C VAL A 341 -7.03 6.05 -22.90
N VAL A 342 -8.07 6.61 -22.27
CA VAL A 342 -8.00 7.85 -21.50
C VAL A 342 -8.27 7.53 -20.04
N LEU A 343 -7.35 7.94 -19.17
CA LEU A 343 -7.45 7.82 -17.72
C LEU A 343 -7.57 9.22 -17.12
N ALA A 344 -8.31 9.35 -16.03
CA ALA A 344 -8.41 10.59 -15.29
C ALA A 344 -8.47 10.33 -13.79
N ASP A 345 -7.99 11.30 -13.01
CA ASP A 345 -8.16 11.35 -11.55
C ASP A 345 -8.54 12.80 -11.18
N GLY A 346 -9.53 12.97 -10.30
CA GLY A 346 -9.99 14.29 -9.88
C GLY A 346 -11.47 14.38 -9.57
N SER A 347 -12.16 15.34 -10.22
CA SER A 347 -13.60 15.55 -10.07
C SER A 347 -14.43 14.41 -10.68
N LYS A 348 -15.70 14.30 -10.27
CA LYS A 348 -16.65 13.36 -10.89
C LYS A 348 -16.74 13.61 -12.39
N GLU A 349 -16.72 14.87 -12.81
CA GLU A 349 -16.79 15.30 -14.20
C GLU A 349 -15.57 14.83 -14.99
N ALA A 350 -14.36 14.89 -14.41
CA ALA A 350 -13.15 14.40 -15.05
C ALA A 350 -13.22 12.89 -15.32
N TYR A 351 -13.67 12.11 -14.34
CA TYR A 351 -13.89 10.68 -14.53
C TYR A 351 -14.96 10.40 -15.58
N ALA A 352 -16.09 11.11 -15.53
CA ALA A 352 -17.19 10.95 -16.50
C ALA A 352 -16.74 11.24 -17.94
N LEU A 353 -15.94 12.28 -18.14
CA LEU A 353 -15.38 12.62 -19.46
C LEU A 353 -14.43 11.52 -19.96
N ALA A 354 -13.52 11.03 -19.11
CA ALA A 354 -12.61 9.96 -19.48
C ALA A 354 -13.38 8.66 -19.83
N PHE A 355 -14.36 8.28 -19.05
CA PHE A 355 -15.21 7.12 -19.31
C PHE A 355 -16.02 7.28 -20.59
N ALA A 356 -16.60 8.46 -20.83
CA ALA A 356 -17.32 8.75 -22.07
C ALA A 356 -16.44 8.73 -23.31
N ILE A 357 -15.18 9.20 -23.21
CA ILE A 357 -14.21 9.09 -24.31
C ILE A 357 -13.90 7.61 -24.58
N ASN A 358 -13.60 6.83 -23.55
CA ASN A 358 -13.30 5.40 -23.70
C ASN A 358 -14.46 4.63 -24.29
N GLN A 359 -15.70 4.98 -23.93
CA GLN A 359 -16.90 4.39 -24.54
C GLN A 359 -17.04 4.82 -26.01
N MET A 360 -16.82 6.11 -26.32
CA MET A 360 -16.92 6.66 -27.68
C MET A 360 -15.94 5.98 -28.65
N ILE A 361 -14.69 5.73 -28.22
CA ILE A 361 -13.66 5.08 -29.02
C ILE A 361 -13.69 3.56 -28.95
N ALA A 362 -14.63 2.99 -28.19
CA ALA A 362 -14.69 1.56 -27.89
C ALA A 362 -13.34 0.99 -27.41
N SER A 363 -12.72 1.66 -26.41
CA SER A 363 -11.38 1.31 -25.94
C SER A 363 -11.26 -0.14 -25.53
N GLY A 364 -10.35 -0.88 -26.17
CA GLY A 364 -10.07 -2.28 -25.86
C GLY A 364 -9.38 -2.50 -24.50
N ALA A 365 -8.85 -1.43 -23.90
CA ALA A 365 -8.23 -1.49 -22.58
C ALA A 365 -9.26 -1.61 -21.44
N VAL A 366 -10.50 -1.16 -21.66
CA VAL A 366 -11.56 -1.20 -20.65
C VAL A 366 -12.10 -2.62 -20.52
N THR A 367 -11.93 -3.23 -19.36
CA THR A 367 -12.37 -4.61 -19.13
C THR A 367 -13.49 -4.68 -18.09
N ASN A 368 -14.47 -5.55 -18.32
CA ASN A 368 -15.51 -5.86 -17.34
C ASN A 368 -14.99 -6.94 -16.38
N ARG A 369 -14.28 -6.54 -15.32
CA ARG A 369 -13.87 -7.46 -14.27
C ARG A 369 -14.93 -7.54 -13.17
N ALA A 370 -15.13 -8.76 -12.68
CA ALA A 370 -16.12 -9.05 -11.65
C ALA A 370 -15.75 -8.56 -10.23
N VAL A 371 -14.56 -8.01 -10.01
CA VAL A 371 -14.10 -7.60 -8.68
C VAL A 371 -14.08 -6.10 -8.56
N ASN A 372 -15.10 -5.56 -7.91
CA ASN A 372 -15.11 -4.16 -7.52
C ASN A 372 -14.42 -4.01 -6.16
N LEU A 373 -13.20 -3.47 -6.17
CA LEU A 373 -12.39 -3.28 -4.97
C LEU A 373 -12.79 -2.03 -4.18
N LYS A 374 -13.46 -1.06 -4.80
CA LYS A 374 -13.85 0.22 -4.22
C LYS A 374 -15.38 0.37 -4.29
N VAL A 375 -15.98 0.61 -3.14
CA VAL A 375 -17.45 0.73 -3.01
C VAL A 375 -17.85 1.85 -2.06
N SER A 376 -16.92 2.69 -1.62
CA SER A 376 -17.21 3.81 -0.72
C SER A 376 -18.24 4.77 -1.31
N ASN A 377 -18.98 5.43 -0.42
CA ASN A 377 -19.98 6.43 -0.77
C ASN A 377 -19.90 7.61 0.20
N ASP A 378 -19.29 8.70 -0.27
CA ASP A 378 -19.04 9.87 0.55
C ASP A 378 -20.32 10.55 1.03
N ALA A 379 -21.40 10.49 0.24
CA ALA A 379 -22.69 11.03 0.67
C ALA A 379 -23.25 10.26 1.88
N VAL A 380 -23.17 8.93 1.86
CA VAL A 380 -23.59 8.07 2.99
C VAL A 380 -22.68 8.28 4.20
N PHE A 381 -21.38 8.44 3.99
CA PHE A 381 -20.44 8.73 5.07
C PHE A 381 -20.71 10.09 5.71
N ASN A 382 -20.93 11.14 4.91
CA ASN A 382 -21.27 12.47 5.41
C ASN A 382 -22.61 12.48 6.17
N GLN A 383 -23.60 11.72 5.72
CA GLN A 383 -24.85 11.52 6.46
C GLN A 383 -24.59 10.85 7.82
N PHE A 384 -23.75 9.80 7.85
CA PHE A 384 -23.35 9.15 9.12
C PHE A 384 -22.71 10.16 10.07
N ILE A 385 -21.79 11.02 9.60
CA ILE A 385 -21.16 12.05 10.42
C ILE A 385 -22.21 13.02 11.00
N ALA A 386 -23.17 13.46 10.18
CA ALA A 386 -24.26 14.32 10.64
C ALA A 386 -25.13 13.64 11.72
N GLU A 387 -25.48 12.37 11.53
CA GLU A 387 -26.24 11.57 12.51
C GLU A 387 -25.44 11.34 13.82
N ALA A 388 -24.14 11.10 13.72
CA ALA A 388 -23.28 10.94 14.88
C ALA A 388 -23.17 12.24 15.69
N ASN A 389 -22.99 13.39 15.03
CA ASN A 389 -22.97 14.71 15.68
C ASN A 389 -24.31 15.07 16.32
N ALA A 390 -25.42 14.62 15.77
CA ALA A 390 -26.75 14.78 16.35
C ALA A 390 -27.02 13.81 17.53
N GLY A 391 -26.08 12.92 17.87
CA GLY A 391 -26.24 11.95 18.98
C GLY A 391 -27.14 10.76 18.65
N ASN A 392 -27.44 10.51 17.37
CA ASN A 392 -28.31 9.43 16.90
C ASN A 392 -27.58 8.08 16.74
N VAL A 393 -26.25 8.06 16.92
CA VAL A 393 -25.43 6.85 16.91
C VAL A 393 -25.11 6.45 18.34
N GLY A 394 -25.52 5.25 18.75
CA GLY A 394 -25.30 4.73 20.09
C GLY A 394 -24.10 3.79 20.18
N VAL A 395 -23.79 3.06 19.08
CA VAL A 395 -22.66 2.14 19.00
C VAL A 395 -21.96 2.32 17.66
N LEU A 396 -20.64 2.42 17.68
CA LEU A 396 -19.79 2.45 16.50
C LEU A 396 -18.79 1.28 16.54
N PHE A 397 -18.84 0.43 15.53
CA PHE A 397 -17.81 -0.58 15.25
C PHE A 397 -16.92 -0.05 14.15
N THR A 398 -15.60 -0.04 14.36
CA THR A 398 -14.62 0.24 13.32
C THR A 398 -13.84 -1.03 12.99
N TYR A 399 -13.75 -1.37 11.73
CA TYR A 399 -12.97 -2.50 11.24
C TYR A 399 -12.06 -2.04 10.11
N GLN A 400 -10.76 -2.09 10.30
CA GLN A 400 -9.75 -1.61 9.34
C GLN A 400 -9.94 -0.15 8.89
N ALA A 401 -10.70 0.64 9.63
CA ALA A 401 -10.92 2.06 9.37
C ALA A 401 -10.56 2.88 10.61
N ASN A 402 -9.86 3.99 10.39
CA ASN A 402 -9.54 4.95 11.43
C ASN A 402 -10.01 6.36 10.99
N PRO A 403 -11.24 6.77 11.32
CA PRO A 403 -11.80 8.03 10.86
C PRO A 403 -11.22 9.26 11.58
N VAL A 404 -10.36 9.05 12.59
CA VAL A 404 -9.76 10.14 13.40
C VAL A 404 -8.34 10.44 12.96
N TYR A 405 -7.73 9.56 12.17
CA TYR A 405 -6.35 9.66 11.74
C TYR A 405 -6.26 10.16 10.30
#